data_6906c5c900d0628c2be8404cb8239c78
#
_entry.id   6906c5c900d0628c2be8404cb8239c78
#
_cell.length_a   1.000
_cell.length_b   1.000
_cell.length_c   1.000
_cell.angle_alpha   90.00
_cell.angle_beta   90.00
_cell.angle_gamma   90.00
#
_symmetry.space_group_name_H-M   'P 1'
#
loop_
_entity.id
_entity.type
_entity.pdbx_description
1 polymer ?
#
loop_
_entity_poly.entity_id
_entity_poly.type
_entity_poly.pdbx_seq_one_letter_code
_entity_poly.pdbx_strand_id
1 'polypeptide(L)'
;MTDWLEGPPNQGWRGDGEAAPVGTGQVWSQAAYPSHTGPPQSPHSPPPGYAHSIDAYAPGTPNLPDRLDGHRGGVATAARPVRGPGGGPGAGGRTPRRRAAPARPSRRRRLTRGAILLAGVLLVTSGGTYVWADTELNRDVDLTKIAGHPAPGAGTNYLIVGSDSRAGLSEKAKKDLHAGGSADAGRRTDSMILLHTGAHGTTMMSLPRDSWVTVPPYIRPETGKHYAASKNKLNAAFSLGGPDLLVRTIEHNTGLRINHYAEIGFAGFVGLVDAVGGVQMCLDKAVKDEKSGADLKKGCHVLDGRTALAFVRQRHQEAEGDLGRSQNQQKFLAALADKAATPGTLLDPSKVYPTMSAGLDTLIVDKDMGLPSLTALFKAMKNVTSGNGKRLNVPVSDTSFATPKGSAVKWDLPQAKRTFTELRDDRPVTLPEKP
;
A
#
# COMPACT_ATOMS: atom_id res chain seq x y z
N MET A 1 -31.93 59.14 -11.84
CA MET A 1 -30.69 59.75 -11.33
C MET A 1 -29.71 58.60 -11.44
N THR A 2 -29.22 58.24 -12.62
CA THR A 2 -28.25 58.87 -13.58
C THR A 2 -26.90 59.12 -12.91
N ASP A 3 -25.96 58.57 -13.59
CA ASP A 3 -24.51 58.82 -13.57
C ASP A 3 -23.65 57.89 -12.71
N TRP A 4 -22.94 57.10 -13.45
CA TRP A 4 -21.46 56.99 -13.46
C TRP A 4 -21.03 56.00 -14.56
N LEU A 5 -21.00 56.50 -15.79
CA LEU A 5 -20.13 56.02 -16.87
C LEU A 5 -19.04 57.04 -17.09
N GLU A 6 -17.79 56.68 -16.89
CA GLU A 6 -16.63 57.20 -17.64
C GLU A 6 -15.36 56.50 -17.16
N GLY A 7 -14.78 55.67 -17.98
CA GLY A 7 -13.44 55.13 -17.86
C GLY A 7 -12.41 56.03 -18.53
N PRO A 8 -11.14 56.11 -18.09
CA PRO A 8 -10.12 56.96 -18.65
C PRO A 8 -9.56 56.44 -20.00
N PRO A 9 -9.01 57.35 -20.81
CA PRO A 9 -8.72 57.10 -22.21
C PRO A 9 -7.42 56.35 -22.45
N ASN A 10 -7.46 55.61 -23.53
CA ASN A 10 -6.43 54.83 -24.21
C ASN A 10 -5.23 55.72 -24.59
N GLN A 11 -4.04 55.50 -23.98
CA GLN A 11 -2.80 56.08 -24.47
C GLN A 11 -2.09 55.12 -25.40
N GLY A 12 -2.14 55.44 -26.68
CA GLY A 12 -1.39 54.76 -27.72
C GLY A 12 0.10 55.01 -27.61
N TRP A 13 0.87 53.95 -27.68
CA TRP A 13 2.31 54.04 -27.94
C TRP A 13 2.55 53.92 -29.44
N ARG A 14 3.03 54.99 -30.05
CA ARG A 14 3.72 54.95 -31.33
C ARG A 14 5.21 54.69 -31.04
N GLY A 15 5.75 53.70 -31.65
CA GLY A 15 7.19 53.41 -31.69
C GLY A 15 7.58 53.15 -33.12
N ASP A 16 8.40 54.01 -33.64
CA ASP A 16 8.96 54.00 -34.96
C ASP A 16 9.98 52.87 -35.16
N GLY A 17 9.92 52.24 -36.31
CA GLY A 17 10.88 51.79 -37.25
C GLY A 17 12.17 51.11 -36.81
N GLU A 18 12.40 49.95 -37.33
CA GLU A 18 13.53 49.69 -38.23
C GLU A 18 13.45 48.23 -38.69
N ALA A 19 13.38 48.07 -39.99
CA ALA A 19 13.43 46.75 -40.66
C ALA A 19 14.88 46.29 -40.73
N ALA A 20 15.13 45.06 -40.27
CA ALA A 20 16.37 44.34 -40.54
C ALA A 20 16.09 43.13 -41.45
N PRO A 21 17.06 42.67 -42.25
CA PRO A 21 16.80 42.04 -43.54
C PRO A 21 16.52 40.53 -43.47
N VAL A 22 15.75 40.11 -44.44
CA VAL A 22 15.40 38.72 -44.80
C VAL A 22 16.67 37.91 -45.07
N GLY A 23 16.97 36.97 -44.17
CA GLY A 23 17.96 35.91 -44.36
C GLY A 23 17.32 34.69 -45.03
N THR A 24 17.86 34.34 -46.13
CA THR A 24 17.53 33.25 -47.08
C THR A 24 17.38 31.89 -46.40
N GLY A 25 16.34 31.15 -46.82
CA GLY A 25 16.01 29.81 -46.40
C GLY A 25 17.08 28.76 -46.61
N GLN A 26 17.18 27.88 -45.65
CA GLN A 26 17.72 26.55 -45.87
C GLN A 26 16.60 25.50 -45.75
N VAL A 27 16.28 24.97 -46.90
CA VAL A 27 15.40 23.79 -47.04
C VAL A 27 16.20 22.56 -46.59
N TRP A 28 15.76 21.94 -45.49
CA TRP A 28 16.27 20.62 -45.13
C TRP A 28 15.51 19.56 -45.93
N SER A 29 16.23 18.96 -46.87
CA SER A 29 15.79 17.83 -47.69
C SER A 29 15.48 16.61 -46.79
N GLN A 30 14.32 16.02 -47.07
CA GLN A 30 13.92 14.71 -46.56
C GLN A 30 14.91 13.64 -47.03
N ALA A 31 15.60 12.98 -46.12
CA ALA A 31 16.33 11.76 -46.38
C ALA A 31 15.34 10.59 -46.45
N ALA A 32 15.21 10.00 -47.61
CA ALA A 32 14.44 8.79 -47.87
C ALA A 32 15.06 7.59 -47.15
N TYR A 33 14.26 6.84 -46.40
CA TYR A 33 14.61 5.53 -45.89
C TYR A 33 14.41 4.48 -46.99
N PRO A 34 15.36 3.57 -47.21
CA PRO A 34 15.18 2.46 -48.13
C PRO A 34 14.26 1.40 -47.55
N SER A 35 13.21 1.08 -48.30
CA SER A 35 12.31 -0.04 -48.04
C SER A 35 13.01 -1.37 -48.33
N HIS A 36 13.25 -2.17 -47.28
CA HIS A 36 13.60 -3.59 -47.46
C HIS A 36 12.33 -4.44 -47.37
N THR A 37 11.88 -4.86 -48.54
CA THR A 37 10.96 -5.98 -48.74
C THR A 37 11.73 -7.28 -48.74
N GLY A 38 11.61 -8.07 -47.65
CA GLY A 38 12.02 -9.47 -47.58
C GLY A 38 10.90 -10.33 -47.08
N PRO A 39 10.69 -11.55 -47.59
CA PRO A 39 9.54 -12.39 -47.19
C PRO A 39 9.70 -12.99 -45.81
N PRO A 40 8.60 -13.38 -45.13
CA PRO A 40 8.62 -13.90 -43.76
C PRO A 40 9.23 -15.29 -43.70
N GLN A 41 10.25 -15.49 -42.88
CA GLN A 41 10.83 -16.80 -42.60
C GLN A 41 10.00 -17.48 -41.49
N SER A 42 9.68 -18.74 -41.76
CA SER A 42 8.98 -19.68 -40.88
C SER A 42 9.79 -20.01 -39.61
N PRO A 43 9.14 -20.39 -38.50
CA PRO A 43 9.80 -20.67 -37.22
C PRO A 43 10.59 -22.01 -37.31
N HIS A 44 11.84 -21.98 -36.92
CA HIS A 44 12.68 -23.16 -36.76
C HIS A 44 12.23 -24.03 -35.60
N SER A 45 12.04 -25.30 -35.88
CA SER A 45 11.85 -26.38 -34.91
C SER A 45 13.10 -26.59 -34.04
N PRO A 46 12.95 -26.92 -32.75
CA PRO A 46 14.08 -27.25 -31.90
C PRO A 46 14.63 -28.64 -32.20
N PRO A 47 15.95 -28.92 -32.01
CA PRO A 47 16.54 -30.22 -32.19
C PRO A 47 16.14 -31.22 -31.08
N PRO A 48 16.12 -32.54 -31.39
CA PRO A 48 15.75 -33.57 -30.45
C PRO A 48 16.92 -34.00 -29.56
N GLY A 49 16.65 -34.23 -28.29
CA GLY A 49 17.47 -35.10 -27.47
C GLY A 49 18.06 -34.44 -26.22
N TYR A 50 17.36 -34.67 -25.10
CA TYR A 50 17.90 -35.20 -23.85
C TYR A 50 16.72 -35.56 -22.96
N ALA A 51 16.38 -36.84 -22.96
CA ALA A 51 15.51 -37.45 -21.99
C ALA A 51 16.27 -37.58 -20.64
N HIS A 52 15.91 -36.82 -19.65
CA HIS A 52 16.21 -37.17 -18.26
C HIS A 52 14.93 -37.61 -17.57
N SER A 53 14.95 -38.89 -17.19
CA SER A 53 13.98 -39.57 -16.35
C SER A 53 13.75 -38.79 -15.07
N ILE A 54 12.49 -38.40 -14.83
CA ILE A 54 12.04 -37.93 -13.53
C ILE A 54 11.40 -39.15 -12.86
N ASP A 55 12.16 -39.77 -11.98
CA ASP A 55 11.62 -40.80 -11.06
C ASP A 55 10.64 -40.12 -10.09
N ALA A 56 9.42 -40.64 -10.11
CA ALA A 56 8.36 -40.23 -9.23
C ALA A 56 8.70 -40.66 -7.79
N TYR A 57 8.89 -39.69 -6.92
CA TYR A 57 8.93 -39.90 -5.47
C TYR A 57 7.50 -39.88 -4.93
N ALA A 58 6.94 -41.08 -4.71
CA ALA A 58 5.71 -41.25 -3.92
C ALA A 58 6.07 -41.20 -2.42
N PRO A 59 5.31 -40.49 -1.57
CA PRO A 59 5.55 -40.50 -0.14
C PRO A 59 5.07 -41.86 0.44
N GLY A 60 6.03 -42.57 1.04
CA GLY A 60 5.81 -43.83 1.76
C GLY A 60 5.01 -43.60 3.03
N THR A 61 3.95 -44.34 3.17
CA THR A 61 3.20 -44.59 4.41
C THR A 61 4.08 -45.33 5.43
N PRO A 62 4.09 -44.97 6.72
CA PRO A 62 4.77 -45.77 7.72
C PRO A 62 3.94 -47.02 8.06
N ASN A 63 4.57 -48.18 7.86
CA ASN A 63 4.08 -49.47 8.26
C ASN A 63 3.97 -49.58 9.79
N LEU A 64 2.82 -49.99 10.27
CA LEU A 64 2.61 -50.60 11.59
C LEU A 64 3.26 -51.98 11.59
N PRO A 65 3.96 -52.40 12.64
CA PRO A 65 4.31 -53.79 12.81
C PRO A 65 3.16 -54.60 13.39
N ASP A 66 3.02 -55.74 12.78
CA ASP A 66 2.03 -56.79 12.97
C ASP A 66 2.15 -57.45 14.33
N ARG A 67 1.02 -57.89 14.81
CA ARG A 67 0.78 -58.77 15.96
C ARG A 67 1.55 -60.09 15.83
N LEU A 68 2.17 -60.52 16.90
CA LEU A 68 2.39 -61.93 17.13
C LEU A 68 1.80 -62.35 18.48
N ASP A 69 0.86 -63.26 18.40
CA ASP A 69 0.23 -64.03 19.46
C ASP A 69 1.27 -64.92 20.17
N GLY A 70 1.08 -65.12 21.48
CA GLY A 70 1.86 -66.10 22.26
C GLY A 70 1.33 -66.32 23.66
N HIS A 71 0.34 -67.08 23.78
CA HIS A 71 -0.16 -68.06 24.78
C HIS A 71 0.56 -68.24 26.13
N ARG A 72 -0.34 -68.53 27.11
CA ARG A 72 -0.28 -69.38 28.34
C ARG A 72 0.19 -68.59 29.58
N GLY A 73 -0.64 -68.50 30.62
CA GLY A 73 -1.36 -69.49 31.34
C GLY A 73 -0.74 -69.58 32.75
N GLY A 74 -1.44 -69.14 33.76
CA GLY A 74 -0.98 -69.18 35.14
C GLY A 74 -2.06 -68.77 36.12
N VAL A 75 -2.87 -69.76 36.51
CA VAL A 75 -3.83 -69.70 37.59
C VAL A 75 -3.08 -69.63 38.92
N ALA A 76 -3.34 -68.67 39.78
CA ALA A 76 -2.95 -68.69 41.18
C ALA A 76 -4.11 -68.27 42.05
N THR A 77 -4.51 -69.15 42.78
CA THR A 77 -5.55 -69.40 43.78
C THR A 77 -5.56 -68.29 44.89
N ALA A 78 -6.76 -68.00 45.31
CA ALA A 78 -7.09 -67.20 46.48
C ALA A 78 -6.70 -67.94 47.78
N ALA A 79 -6.07 -67.21 48.73
CA ALA A 79 -5.97 -67.62 50.13
C ALA A 79 -6.57 -66.50 51.00
N ARG A 80 -7.68 -66.87 51.65
CA ARG A 80 -8.29 -66.18 52.77
C ARG A 80 -7.48 -66.46 54.03
N PRO A 81 -7.17 -65.52 54.87
CA PRO A 81 -6.82 -65.86 56.24
C PRO A 81 -8.03 -65.75 57.19
N VAL A 82 -8.09 -66.72 58.03
CA VAL A 82 -9.05 -66.98 59.05
C VAL A 82 -9.04 -65.95 60.17
N ARG A 83 -10.24 -65.71 60.74
CA ARG A 83 -10.47 -64.93 61.99
C ARG A 83 -10.08 -65.81 63.17
N GLY A 84 -9.34 -65.24 64.11
CA GLY A 84 -9.22 -65.72 65.46
C GLY A 84 -9.67 -64.63 66.44
N PRO A 85 -10.39 -65.03 67.51
CA PRO A 85 -10.93 -64.04 68.48
C PRO A 85 -10.05 -63.96 69.74
N GLY A 86 -10.02 -62.82 70.34
CA GLY A 86 -9.39 -62.65 71.70
C GLY A 86 -9.08 -61.22 72.12
N GLY A 87 -9.90 -60.71 72.85
CA GLY A 87 -10.06 -60.07 74.10
C GLY A 87 -9.03 -59.05 74.63
N GLY A 88 -9.58 -57.96 75.14
CA GLY A 88 -9.01 -57.21 76.23
C GLY A 88 -9.01 -55.67 76.04
N PRO A 89 -9.59 -54.90 77.00
CA PRO A 89 -9.64 -53.44 76.87
C PRO A 89 -8.36 -52.84 77.52
N GLY A 90 -7.72 -51.92 76.81
CA GLY A 90 -6.51 -51.24 77.27
C GLY A 90 -6.39 -49.82 76.81
N ALA A 91 -6.61 -48.89 77.76
CA ALA A 91 -6.01 -47.58 77.93
C ALA A 91 -5.94 -46.60 76.75
N GLY A 92 -6.62 -45.46 76.91
CA GLY A 92 -6.57 -44.30 76.06
C GLY A 92 -5.19 -43.71 75.85
N GLY A 93 -4.67 -43.89 74.62
CA GLY A 93 -3.55 -43.16 74.06
C GLY A 93 -4.03 -42.11 73.09
N ARG A 94 -4.01 -40.83 73.48
CA ARG A 94 -4.25 -39.72 72.55
C ARG A 94 -3.11 -39.69 71.53
N THR A 95 -3.33 -40.25 70.36
CA THR A 95 -2.42 -40.07 69.25
C THR A 95 -2.42 -38.61 68.79
N PRO A 96 -1.24 -37.96 68.66
CA PRO A 96 -1.19 -36.61 68.11
C PRO A 96 -1.67 -36.64 66.66
N ARG A 97 -2.71 -35.88 66.34
CA ARG A 97 -3.16 -35.65 64.97
C ARG A 97 -1.97 -35.11 64.20
N ARG A 98 -1.30 -35.92 63.40
CA ARG A 98 -0.34 -35.49 62.37
C ARG A 98 -1.12 -34.52 61.47
N ARG A 99 -0.76 -33.26 61.54
CA ARG A 99 -1.17 -32.26 60.54
C ARG A 99 -0.76 -32.80 59.21
N ALA A 100 -1.74 -33.14 58.35
CA ALA A 100 -1.49 -33.58 56.98
C ALA A 100 -0.73 -32.46 56.27
N ALA A 101 0.49 -32.78 55.81
CA ALA A 101 1.26 -31.85 54.99
C ALA A 101 0.43 -31.46 53.74
N PRO A 102 0.43 -30.19 53.33
CA PRO A 102 -0.34 -29.76 52.19
C PRO A 102 0.04 -30.58 50.95
N ALA A 103 -0.94 -31.26 50.36
CA ALA A 103 -0.72 -32.09 49.17
C ALA A 103 -0.06 -31.25 48.06
N ARG A 104 1.09 -31.65 47.60
CA ARG A 104 1.79 -30.99 46.48
C ARG A 104 0.89 -30.98 45.29
N PRO A 105 0.61 -29.80 44.63
CA PRO A 105 -0.28 -29.73 43.50
C PRO A 105 0.21 -30.63 42.37
N SER A 106 -0.72 -31.41 41.81
CA SER A 106 -0.42 -32.34 40.72
C SER A 106 0.26 -31.62 39.55
N ARG A 107 1.15 -32.29 38.81
CA ARG A 107 1.83 -31.72 37.62
C ARG A 107 0.87 -31.05 36.65
N ARG A 108 -0.34 -31.62 36.45
CA ARG A 108 -1.41 -31.04 35.62
C ARG A 108 -1.88 -29.67 36.14
N ARG A 109 -2.10 -29.50 37.45
CA ARG A 109 -2.50 -28.21 38.03
C ARG A 109 -1.41 -27.15 37.95
N ARG A 110 -0.11 -27.53 37.98
CA ARG A 110 0.99 -26.58 37.75
C ARG A 110 1.07 -26.14 36.30
N LEU A 111 0.92 -27.08 35.36
CA LEU A 111 0.89 -26.80 33.91
C LEU A 111 -0.31 -25.92 33.52
N THR A 112 -1.53 -26.20 34.04
CA THR A 112 -2.70 -25.37 33.78
C THR A 112 -2.55 -23.94 34.35
N ARG A 113 -2.00 -23.79 35.55
CA ARG A 113 -1.73 -22.47 36.13
C ARG A 113 -0.66 -21.72 35.33
N GLY A 114 0.40 -22.40 34.90
CA GLY A 114 1.42 -21.81 34.01
C GLY A 114 0.84 -21.38 32.67
N ALA A 115 0.00 -22.20 32.04
CA ALA A 115 -0.68 -21.86 30.80
C ALA A 115 -1.63 -20.66 30.94
N ILE A 116 -2.37 -20.59 32.04
CA ILE A 116 -3.28 -19.43 32.34
C ILE A 116 -2.46 -18.16 32.54
N LEU A 117 -1.35 -18.22 33.29
CA LEU A 117 -0.46 -17.07 33.49
C LEU A 117 0.14 -16.61 32.18
N LEU A 118 0.65 -17.54 31.35
CA LEU A 118 1.19 -17.23 30.03
C LEU A 118 0.13 -16.59 29.12
N ALA A 119 -1.08 -17.15 29.09
CA ALA A 119 -2.20 -16.57 28.33
C ALA A 119 -2.57 -15.17 28.84
N GLY A 120 -2.56 -14.96 30.16
CA GLY A 120 -2.80 -13.64 30.76
C GLY A 120 -1.70 -12.63 30.36
N VAL A 121 -0.45 -13.01 30.41
CA VAL A 121 0.67 -12.15 29.96
C VAL A 121 0.53 -11.84 28.48
N LEU A 122 0.23 -12.82 27.64
CA LEU A 122 0.03 -12.61 26.20
C LEU A 122 -1.15 -11.66 25.92
N LEU A 123 -2.24 -11.78 26.64
CA LEU A 123 -3.39 -10.89 26.51
C LEU A 123 -3.04 -9.44 26.91
N VAL A 124 -2.36 -9.26 28.03
CA VAL A 124 -1.96 -7.92 28.51
C VAL A 124 -0.94 -7.29 27.56
N THR A 125 0.05 -8.04 27.13
CA THR A 125 1.07 -7.52 26.16
C THR A 125 0.44 -7.21 24.82
N SER A 126 -0.41 -8.08 24.27
CA SER A 126 -1.10 -7.84 22.99
C SER A 126 -2.05 -6.64 23.08
N GLY A 127 -2.83 -6.54 24.17
CA GLY A 127 -3.70 -5.39 24.41
C GLY A 127 -2.93 -4.08 24.56
N GLY A 128 -1.84 -4.10 25.34
CA GLY A 128 -0.97 -2.94 25.50
C GLY A 128 -0.31 -2.51 24.19
N THR A 129 0.20 -3.46 23.40
CA THR A 129 0.76 -3.18 22.06
C THR A 129 -0.29 -2.61 21.10
N TYR A 130 -1.51 -3.14 21.14
CA TYR A 130 -2.61 -2.63 20.33
C TYR A 130 -2.93 -1.16 20.65
N VAL A 131 -3.13 -0.85 21.94
CA VAL A 131 -3.43 0.53 22.38
C VAL A 131 -2.28 1.47 22.02
N TRP A 132 -1.05 1.07 22.29
CA TRP A 132 0.13 1.85 21.92
C TRP A 132 0.18 2.12 20.41
N ALA A 133 0.06 1.10 19.58
CA ALA A 133 0.10 1.26 18.12
C ALA A 133 -1.05 2.12 17.58
N ASP A 134 -2.23 2.04 18.20
CA ASP A 134 -3.37 2.87 17.81
C ASP A 134 -3.14 4.35 18.19
N THR A 135 -2.44 4.63 19.28
CA THR A 135 -2.11 6.00 19.70
C THR A 135 -0.99 6.65 18.88
N GLU A 136 -0.12 5.84 18.25
CA GLU A 136 0.96 6.33 17.37
C GLU A 136 0.48 6.77 15.99
N LEU A 137 -0.76 6.42 15.60
CA LEU A 137 -1.29 6.86 14.31
C LEU A 137 -1.46 8.37 14.24
N ASN A 138 -0.84 9.01 13.24
CA ASN A 138 -1.01 10.44 12.99
C ASN A 138 -2.34 10.73 12.27
N ARG A 139 -3.39 11.05 13.04
CA ARG A 139 -4.77 11.27 12.59
C ARG A 139 -5.06 12.74 12.28
N ASP A 140 -4.30 13.33 11.37
CA ASP A 140 -4.39 14.76 11.07
C ASP A 140 -5.53 15.13 10.11
N VAL A 141 -6.07 14.18 9.35
CA VAL A 141 -7.08 14.44 8.32
C VAL A 141 -8.49 14.15 8.86
N ASP A 142 -9.37 15.13 8.81
CA ASP A 142 -10.76 15.02 9.29
C ASP A 142 -11.74 14.97 8.11
N LEU A 143 -12.02 13.78 7.62
CA LEU A 143 -12.94 13.60 6.50
C LEU A 143 -14.38 14.03 6.85
N THR A 144 -14.76 14.03 8.12
CA THR A 144 -16.13 14.42 8.55
C THR A 144 -16.43 15.89 8.32
N LYS A 145 -15.39 16.74 8.24
CA LYS A 145 -15.52 18.18 7.95
C LYS A 145 -15.69 18.50 6.48
N ILE A 146 -15.50 17.53 5.61
CA ILE A 146 -15.62 17.72 4.17
C ILE A 146 -17.11 17.89 3.81
N ALA A 147 -17.47 19.07 3.33
CA ALA A 147 -18.82 19.34 2.87
C ALA A 147 -19.08 18.74 1.48
N GLY A 148 -20.28 18.18 1.29
CA GLY A 148 -20.74 17.72 -0.03
C GLY A 148 -20.20 16.35 -0.44
N HIS A 149 -19.95 15.46 0.52
CA HIS A 149 -19.65 14.07 0.23
C HIS A 149 -20.73 13.44 -0.68
N PRO A 150 -20.35 12.62 -1.67
CA PRO A 150 -21.29 11.75 -2.36
C PRO A 150 -22.00 10.81 -1.38
N ALA A 151 -23.19 10.33 -1.76
CA ALA A 151 -23.85 9.28 -1.00
C ALA A 151 -22.92 8.06 -0.84
N PRO A 152 -22.97 7.38 0.31
CA PRO A 152 -22.19 6.15 0.51
C PRO A 152 -22.51 5.15 -0.62
N GLY A 153 -21.46 4.59 -1.20
CA GLY A 153 -21.56 3.45 -2.12
C GLY A 153 -21.46 2.12 -1.36
N ALA A 154 -21.47 1.02 -2.08
CA ALA A 154 -21.14 -0.29 -1.53
C ALA A 154 -19.61 -0.46 -1.44
N GLY A 155 -19.15 -1.24 -0.45
CA GLY A 155 -17.71 -1.42 -0.19
C GLY A 155 -17.03 -0.24 0.48
N THR A 156 -15.71 -0.26 0.48
CA THR A 156 -14.86 0.76 1.15
C THR A 156 -13.82 1.30 0.17
N ASN A 157 -13.72 2.62 0.08
CA ASN A 157 -12.76 3.32 -0.75
C ASN A 157 -11.66 3.96 0.11
N TYR A 158 -10.43 3.59 -0.16
CA TYR A 158 -9.23 4.18 0.44
C TYR A 158 -8.55 5.07 -0.59
N LEU A 159 -8.20 6.29 -0.22
CA LEU A 159 -7.34 7.15 -1.01
C LEU A 159 -5.92 7.11 -0.43
N ILE A 160 -4.99 6.53 -1.18
CA ILE A 160 -3.58 6.45 -0.83
C ILE A 160 -2.83 7.53 -1.58
N VAL A 161 -2.11 8.38 -0.86
CA VAL A 161 -1.41 9.54 -1.39
C VAL A 161 0.07 9.46 -1.06
N GLY A 162 0.92 9.53 -2.08
CA GLY A 162 2.34 9.76 -1.92
C GLY A 162 2.64 11.25 -2.07
N SER A 163 3.06 11.89 -0.99
CA SER A 163 3.42 13.31 -1.00
C SER A 163 4.93 13.51 -1.06
N ASP A 164 5.37 14.64 -1.61
CA ASP A 164 6.76 15.07 -1.58
C ASP A 164 7.12 15.80 -0.27
N SER A 165 6.34 15.53 0.79
CA SER A 165 6.62 16.07 2.13
C SER A 165 8.01 15.67 2.59
N ARG A 166 8.77 16.70 2.97
CA ARG A 166 10.15 16.57 3.48
C ARG A 166 10.19 16.73 5.00
N ALA A 167 9.03 16.74 5.64
CA ALA A 167 8.93 16.75 7.09
C ALA A 167 9.73 15.58 7.67
N GLY A 168 10.52 15.82 8.71
CA GLY A 168 11.38 14.80 9.33
C GLY A 168 12.70 14.52 8.61
N LEU A 169 12.97 15.09 7.41
CA LEU A 169 14.26 14.93 6.72
C LEU A 169 15.26 16.00 7.14
N SER A 170 16.47 15.58 7.54
CA SER A 170 17.62 16.47 7.70
C SER A 170 18.09 17.01 6.34
N GLU A 171 18.83 18.14 6.32
CA GLU A 171 19.38 18.70 5.07
C GLU A 171 20.31 17.73 4.35
N LYS A 172 21.06 16.91 5.10
CA LYS A 172 21.87 15.83 4.53
C LYS A 172 20.98 14.78 3.85
N ALA A 173 19.92 14.33 4.53
CA ALA A 173 18.99 13.33 3.98
C ALA A 173 18.27 13.85 2.72
N LYS A 174 17.90 15.15 2.68
CA LYS A 174 17.32 15.78 1.49
C LYS A 174 18.26 15.72 0.28
N LYS A 175 19.56 15.97 0.49
CA LYS A 175 20.58 15.86 -0.57
C LYS A 175 20.76 14.40 -0.98
N ASP A 176 20.93 13.51 -0.03
CA ASP A 176 21.16 12.09 -0.27
C ASP A 176 19.99 11.41 -1.00
N LEU A 177 18.77 11.87 -0.75
CA LEU A 177 17.54 11.35 -1.39
C LEU A 177 17.19 12.09 -2.71
N HIS A 178 18.06 12.97 -3.22
CA HIS A 178 17.74 13.83 -4.37
C HIS A 178 16.37 14.53 -4.21
N ALA A 179 16.01 14.82 -2.96
CA ALA A 179 14.75 15.47 -2.60
C ALA A 179 14.89 17.01 -2.60
N GLY A 180 15.84 17.55 -3.37
CA GLY A 180 16.09 18.97 -3.52
C GLY A 180 14.92 19.71 -4.17
N GLY A 181 14.83 21.00 -3.88
CA GLY A 181 13.80 21.96 -4.35
C GLY A 181 13.62 23.05 -3.32
N SER A 182 13.07 24.22 -3.71
CA SER A 182 12.81 25.30 -2.76
C SER A 182 11.84 24.84 -1.66
N ALA A 183 12.09 25.27 -0.43
CA ALA A 183 11.18 25.05 0.70
C ALA A 183 9.78 25.64 0.43
N ASP A 184 9.73 26.67 -0.42
CA ASP A 184 8.51 27.40 -0.80
C ASP A 184 7.67 26.69 -1.87
N ALA A 185 8.11 25.52 -2.39
CA ALA A 185 7.39 24.83 -3.45
C ALA A 185 6.04 24.25 -3.03
N GLY A 186 5.65 24.36 -1.75
CA GLY A 186 4.42 23.79 -1.17
C GLY A 186 4.46 22.26 -1.14
N ARG A 187 3.56 21.66 -0.36
CA ARG A 187 3.34 20.19 -0.38
C ARG A 187 2.71 19.82 -1.72
N ARG A 188 3.27 18.84 -2.39
CA ARG A 188 2.74 18.29 -3.65
C ARG A 188 2.51 16.81 -3.50
N THR A 189 1.62 16.29 -4.30
CA THR A 189 1.44 14.84 -4.43
C THR A 189 1.85 14.40 -5.81
N ASP A 190 2.65 13.34 -5.87
CA ASP A 190 3.10 12.72 -7.11
C ASP A 190 2.36 11.42 -7.42
N SER A 191 1.74 10.80 -6.43
CA SER A 191 0.98 9.55 -6.60
C SER A 191 -0.34 9.61 -5.84
N MET A 192 -1.39 9.22 -6.52
CA MET A 192 -2.73 9.08 -5.96
C MET A 192 -3.32 7.76 -6.43
N ILE A 193 -3.67 6.91 -5.48
CA ILE A 193 -4.21 5.58 -5.74
C ILE A 193 -5.53 5.46 -4.99
N LEU A 194 -6.58 5.17 -5.74
CA LEU A 194 -7.87 4.78 -5.20
C LEU A 194 -7.89 3.25 -5.07
N LEU A 195 -8.05 2.75 -3.85
CA LEU A 195 -8.21 1.34 -3.58
C LEU A 195 -9.65 1.09 -3.12
N HIS A 196 -10.40 0.35 -3.92
CA HIS A 196 -11.75 -0.10 -3.60
C HIS A 196 -11.70 -1.56 -3.13
N THR A 197 -12.44 -1.88 -2.07
CA THR A 197 -12.63 -3.26 -1.60
C THR A 197 -14.07 -3.48 -1.21
N GLY A 198 -14.65 -4.58 -1.68
CA GLY A 198 -16.04 -4.94 -1.45
C GLY A 198 -16.29 -6.44 -1.63
N ALA A 199 -17.55 -6.83 -1.70
CA ALA A 199 -17.96 -8.21 -1.86
C ALA A 199 -17.51 -8.82 -3.20
N HIS A 200 -17.37 -7.99 -4.24
CA HIS A 200 -16.97 -8.41 -5.58
C HIS A 200 -15.46 -8.27 -5.85
N GLY A 201 -14.68 -8.06 -4.80
CA GLY A 201 -13.23 -8.10 -4.86
C GLY A 201 -12.54 -6.76 -4.56
N THR A 202 -11.29 -6.69 -4.94
CA THR A 202 -10.44 -5.50 -4.71
C THR A 202 -9.97 -4.93 -6.03
N THR A 203 -10.08 -3.61 -6.17
CA THR A 203 -9.62 -2.87 -7.34
C THR A 203 -8.70 -1.73 -6.89
N MET A 204 -7.49 -1.68 -7.42
CA MET A 204 -6.52 -0.61 -7.24
C MET A 204 -6.46 0.21 -8.53
N MET A 205 -6.85 1.49 -8.45
CA MET A 205 -6.86 2.42 -9.58
C MET A 205 -5.89 3.56 -9.34
N SER A 206 -4.96 3.78 -10.26
CA SER A 206 -4.11 4.96 -10.27
C SER A 206 -4.84 6.16 -10.89
N LEU A 207 -4.74 7.30 -10.20
CA LEU A 207 -5.22 8.60 -10.68
C LEU A 207 -4.01 9.45 -11.08
N PRO A 208 -3.74 9.66 -12.38
CA PRO A 208 -2.60 10.46 -12.82
C PRO A 208 -2.63 11.85 -12.19
N ARG A 209 -1.50 12.30 -11.66
CA ARG A 209 -1.38 13.61 -10.99
C ARG A 209 -1.74 14.80 -11.88
N ASP A 210 -1.48 14.67 -13.19
CA ASP A 210 -1.76 15.69 -14.19
C ASP A 210 -3.16 15.57 -14.81
N SER A 211 -4.07 14.75 -14.22
CA SER A 211 -5.47 14.64 -14.63
C SER A 211 -6.16 15.99 -14.64
N TRP A 212 -6.77 16.36 -15.79
CA TRP A 212 -7.49 17.63 -15.97
C TRP A 212 -8.91 17.53 -15.44
N VAL A 213 -9.10 17.99 -14.20
CA VAL A 213 -10.33 17.80 -13.42
C VAL A 213 -10.94 19.12 -12.98
N THR A 214 -12.19 19.08 -12.49
CA THR A 214 -12.82 20.24 -11.84
C THR A 214 -12.43 20.22 -10.37
N VAL A 215 -11.71 21.26 -9.93
CA VAL A 215 -11.50 21.57 -8.51
C VAL A 215 -12.75 22.32 -8.03
N PRO A 216 -13.49 21.82 -7.04
CA PRO A 216 -14.70 22.46 -6.52
C PRO A 216 -14.36 23.79 -5.82
N PRO A 217 -15.36 24.63 -5.49
CA PRO A 217 -15.11 25.88 -4.76
C PRO A 217 -14.40 25.59 -3.43
N TYR A 218 -13.42 26.42 -3.07
CA TYR A 218 -12.65 26.22 -1.83
C TYR A 218 -12.22 27.55 -1.22
N ILE A 219 -11.87 27.49 0.06
CA ILE A 219 -11.21 28.57 0.79
C ILE A 219 -9.76 28.19 0.94
N ARG A 220 -8.85 29.05 0.53
CA ARG A 220 -7.41 28.80 0.65
C ARG A 220 -6.98 28.92 2.11
N PRO A 221 -6.43 27.88 2.75
CA PRO A 221 -6.15 27.89 4.19
C PRO A 221 -5.19 29.01 4.60
N GLU A 222 -4.16 29.29 3.77
CA GLU A 222 -3.11 30.26 4.11
C GLU A 222 -3.60 31.72 4.04
N THR A 223 -4.63 32.00 3.25
CA THR A 223 -5.06 33.38 2.98
C THR A 223 -6.51 33.67 3.33
N GLY A 224 -7.32 32.65 3.63
CA GLY A 224 -8.78 32.77 3.82
C GLY A 224 -9.55 33.16 2.57
N LYS A 225 -8.90 33.25 1.40
CA LYS A 225 -9.51 33.72 0.16
C LYS A 225 -10.40 32.64 -0.45
N HIS A 226 -11.60 33.05 -0.91
CA HIS A 226 -12.55 32.18 -1.61
C HIS A 226 -12.22 32.08 -3.10
N TYR A 227 -12.28 30.84 -3.61
CA TYR A 227 -12.10 30.53 -5.03
C TYR A 227 -13.30 29.78 -5.56
N ALA A 228 -13.79 30.19 -6.72
CA ALA A 228 -14.83 29.46 -7.44
C ALA A 228 -14.30 28.15 -8.03
N ALA A 229 -15.23 27.26 -8.43
CA ALA A 229 -14.85 26.05 -9.13
C ALA A 229 -14.05 26.37 -10.41
N SER A 230 -13.00 25.62 -10.65
CA SER A 230 -12.14 25.82 -11.82
C SER A 230 -11.50 24.52 -12.29
N LYS A 231 -11.13 24.47 -13.59
CA LYS A 231 -10.35 23.36 -14.12
C LYS A 231 -8.89 23.48 -13.74
N ASN A 232 -8.31 22.39 -13.24
CA ASN A 232 -6.89 22.31 -12.89
C ASN A 232 -6.38 20.88 -12.99
N LYS A 233 -5.07 20.68 -12.87
CA LYS A 233 -4.45 19.38 -12.65
C LYS A 233 -4.82 18.86 -11.26
N LEU A 234 -5.04 17.57 -11.12
CA LEU A 234 -5.49 16.93 -9.87
C LEU A 234 -4.54 17.20 -8.71
N ASN A 235 -3.21 17.12 -8.94
CA ASN A 235 -2.21 17.41 -7.91
C ASN A 235 -2.25 18.84 -7.38
N ALA A 236 -2.75 19.80 -8.17
CA ALA A 236 -2.91 21.17 -7.74
C ALA A 236 -3.93 21.31 -6.60
N ALA A 237 -4.95 20.46 -6.55
CA ALA A 237 -5.92 20.45 -5.44
C ALA A 237 -5.23 20.25 -4.09
N PHE A 238 -4.27 19.30 -4.04
CA PHE A 238 -3.48 19.07 -2.82
C PHE A 238 -2.62 20.29 -2.42
N SER A 239 -1.97 20.91 -3.39
CA SER A 239 -1.15 22.11 -3.12
C SER A 239 -1.97 23.35 -2.74
N LEU A 240 -3.24 23.43 -3.15
CA LEU A 240 -4.12 24.57 -2.94
C LEU A 240 -4.94 24.49 -1.65
N GLY A 241 -5.28 23.31 -1.18
CA GLY A 241 -6.14 23.13 -0.02
C GLY A 241 -5.90 21.83 0.73
N GLY A 242 -4.72 21.21 0.56
CA GLY A 242 -4.32 20.02 1.30
C GLY A 242 -5.16 18.76 1.01
N PRO A 243 -5.15 17.81 1.94
CA PRO A 243 -5.92 16.57 1.85
C PRO A 243 -7.41 16.80 1.61
N ASP A 244 -8.01 17.76 2.31
CA ASP A 244 -9.45 18.04 2.25
C ASP A 244 -9.90 18.42 0.84
N LEU A 245 -9.18 19.34 0.20
CA LEU A 245 -9.51 19.76 -1.16
C LEU A 245 -9.22 18.67 -2.18
N LEU A 246 -8.16 17.87 -1.97
CA LEU A 246 -7.87 16.72 -2.82
C LEU A 246 -8.99 15.69 -2.77
N VAL A 247 -9.43 15.28 -1.57
CA VAL A 247 -10.55 14.34 -1.39
C VAL A 247 -11.81 14.86 -2.06
N ARG A 248 -12.22 16.11 -1.78
CA ARG A 248 -13.38 16.75 -2.41
C ARG A 248 -13.26 16.79 -3.94
N THR A 249 -12.07 17.04 -4.46
CA THR A 249 -11.85 17.07 -5.91
C THR A 249 -12.01 15.69 -6.52
N ILE A 250 -11.48 14.65 -5.89
CA ILE A 250 -11.63 13.27 -6.35
C ILE A 250 -13.11 12.85 -6.27
N GLU A 251 -13.76 13.05 -5.15
CA GLU A 251 -15.19 12.74 -4.97
C GLU A 251 -16.09 13.47 -5.98
N HIS A 252 -15.81 14.75 -6.21
CA HIS A 252 -16.58 15.56 -7.19
C HIS A 252 -16.48 15.01 -8.62
N ASN A 253 -15.30 14.53 -9.04
CA ASN A 253 -15.08 14.08 -10.40
C ASN A 253 -15.38 12.60 -10.61
N THR A 254 -15.40 11.78 -9.55
CA THR A 254 -15.63 10.34 -9.61
C THR A 254 -17.03 9.94 -9.14
N GLY A 255 -17.65 10.72 -8.26
CA GLY A 255 -18.88 10.37 -7.57
C GLY A 255 -18.70 9.25 -6.53
N LEU A 256 -17.46 8.89 -6.20
CA LEU A 256 -17.11 7.90 -5.18
C LEU A 256 -16.87 8.60 -3.86
N ARG A 257 -17.50 8.14 -2.79
CA ARG A 257 -17.19 8.59 -1.44
C ARG A 257 -15.87 7.96 -0.99
N ILE A 258 -14.94 8.76 -0.49
CA ILE A 258 -13.70 8.31 0.15
C ILE A 258 -13.99 8.03 1.63
N ASN A 259 -13.82 6.77 2.02
CA ASN A 259 -14.05 6.32 3.39
C ASN A 259 -12.83 6.53 4.26
N HIS A 260 -11.64 6.32 3.69
CA HIS A 260 -10.37 6.43 4.40
C HIS A 260 -9.30 7.12 3.56
N TYR A 261 -8.44 7.85 4.23
CA TYR A 261 -7.31 8.57 3.65
C TYR A 261 -6.01 8.08 4.29
N ALA A 262 -4.99 7.84 3.48
CA ALA A 262 -3.65 7.51 3.95
C ALA A 262 -2.60 8.26 3.11
N GLU A 263 -1.74 9.03 3.74
CA GLU A 263 -0.66 9.79 3.09
C GLU A 263 0.69 9.37 3.66
N ILE A 264 1.66 9.16 2.78
CA ILE A 264 3.05 8.89 3.16
C ILE A 264 3.97 9.90 2.49
N GLY A 265 4.81 10.56 3.28
CA GLY A 265 5.88 11.42 2.80
C GLY A 265 7.18 10.65 2.57
N PHE A 266 8.21 11.34 2.06
CA PHE A 266 9.49 10.70 1.72
C PHE A 266 10.20 10.08 2.93
N ALA A 267 10.22 10.77 4.08
CA ALA A 267 10.83 10.25 5.31
C ALA A 267 10.15 8.96 5.76
N GLY A 268 8.81 8.96 5.77
CA GLY A 268 8.02 7.82 6.14
C GLY A 268 8.18 6.62 5.23
N PHE A 269 8.22 6.89 3.94
CA PHE A 269 8.46 5.84 2.96
C PHE A 269 9.82 5.16 3.17
N VAL A 270 10.90 5.95 3.31
CA VAL A 270 12.25 5.45 3.56
C VAL A 270 12.29 4.65 4.86
N GLY A 271 11.79 5.23 5.96
CA GLY A 271 11.75 4.57 7.26
C GLY A 271 10.97 3.25 7.26
N LEU A 272 9.82 3.21 6.59
CA LEU A 272 9.01 2.00 6.49
C LEU A 272 9.72 0.89 5.72
N VAL A 273 10.35 1.21 4.58
CA VAL A 273 11.10 0.24 3.78
C VAL A 273 12.31 -0.31 4.53
N ASP A 274 13.06 0.55 5.21
CA ASP A 274 14.23 0.14 5.99
C ASP A 274 13.83 -0.73 7.19
N ALA A 275 12.73 -0.37 7.86
CA ALA A 275 12.23 -1.09 9.01
C ALA A 275 11.77 -2.53 8.68
N VAL A 276 11.20 -2.77 7.48
CA VAL A 276 10.89 -4.15 7.03
C VAL A 276 12.13 -4.91 6.53
N GLY A 277 13.30 -4.29 6.53
CA GLY A 277 14.56 -4.86 6.05
C GLY A 277 14.71 -4.88 4.53
N GLY A 278 14.13 -3.88 3.86
CA GLY A 278 14.15 -3.73 2.41
C GLY A 278 13.11 -4.57 1.67
N VAL A 279 12.87 -4.21 0.42
CA VAL A 279 11.87 -4.84 -0.46
C VAL A 279 12.54 -5.48 -1.66
N GLN A 280 12.25 -6.75 -1.91
CA GLN A 280 12.78 -7.45 -3.08
C GLN A 280 11.99 -7.07 -4.33
N MET A 281 12.72 -6.57 -5.34
CA MET A 281 12.18 -6.22 -6.65
C MET A 281 13.00 -6.89 -7.74
N CYS A 282 12.32 -7.49 -8.73
CA CYS A 282 12.95 -8.05 -9.92
C CYS A 282 12.66 -7.14 -11.13
N LEU A 283 13.72 -6.65 -11.76
CA LEU A 283 13.67 -5.70 -12.86
C LEU A 283 13.99 -6.41 -14.19
N ASP A 284 13.11 -6.27 -15.16
CA ASP A 284 13.27 -6.84 -16.50
C ASP A 284 14.33 -6.10 -17.33
N LYS A 285 14.58 -4.84 -16.99
CA LYS A 285 15.59 -3.96 -17.62
C LYS A 285 16.31 -3.13 -16.55
N ALA A 286 17.50 -2.62 -16.89
CA ALA A 286 18.21 -1.68 -16.02
C ALA A 286 17.41 -0.37 -15.88
N VAL A 287 17.46 0.27 -14.71
CA VAL A 287 16.81 1.55 -14.40
C VAL A 287 17.88 2.56 -14.02
N LYS A 288 18.04 3.63 -14.80
CA LYS A 288 18.96 4.72 -14.51
C LYS A 288 18.26 6.07 -14.70
N ASP A 289 18.11 6.82 -13.63
CA ASP A 289 17.48 8.14 -13.65
C ASP A 289 18.20 9.09 -12.67
N GLU A 290 18.99 10.00 -13.21
CA GLU A 290 19.79 10.97 -12.42
C GLU A 290 18.90 11.87 -11.54
N LYS A 291 17.69 12.20 -12.00
CA LYS A 291 16.79 13.11 -11.25
C LYS A 291 16.22 12.46 -10.02
N SER A 292 15.92 11.18 -10.06
CA SER A 292 15.47 10.42 -8.89
C SER A 292 16.64 9.82 -8.10
N GLY A 293 17.82 9.71 -8.70
CA GLY A 293 18.98 9.03 -8.13
C GLY A 293 18.91 7.51 -8.29
N ALA A 294 18.04 6.97 -9.15
CA ALA A 294 17.95 5.54 -9.40
C ALA A 294 19.08 5.08 -10.31
N ASP A 295 19.82 4.05 -9.87
CA ASP A 295 20.82 3.34 -10.67
C ASP A 295 20.78 1.85 -10.31
N LEU A 296 19.94 1.10 -11.02
CA LEU A 296 19.65 -0.30 -10.77
C LEU A 296 19.91 -1.12 -12.04
N LYS A 297 20.66 -2.21 -11.93
CA LYS A 297 20.88 -3.15 -13.03
C LYS A 297 19.64 -4.04 -13.21
N LYS A 298 19.51 -4.66 -14.39
CA LYS A 298 18.55 -5.76 -14.62
C LYS A 298 18.81 -6.89 -13.62
N GLY A 299 17.75 -7.50 -13.08
CA GLY A 299 17.83 -8.59 -12.12
C GLY A 299 17.02 -8.32 -10.85
N CYS A 300 17.15 -9.21 -9.87
CA CYS A 300 16.46 -9.10 -8.61
C CYS A 300 17.37 -8.42 -7.56
N HIS A 301 16.84 -7.39 -6.91
CA HIS A 301 17.54 -6.58 -5.92
C HIS A 301 16.69 -6.45 -4.65
N VAL A 302 17.34 -6.37 -3.48
CA VAL A 302 16.68 -5.92 -2.26
C VAL A 302 16.92 -4.42 -2.18
N LEU A 303 15.84 -3.65 -2.33
CA LEU A 303 15.89 -2.19 -2.29
C LEU A 303 15.74 -1.72 -0.85
N ASP A 304 16.72 -0.97 -0.34
CA ASP A 304 16.60 -0.19 0.90
C ASP A 304 15.68 1.02 0.68
N GLY A 305 15.38 1.77 1.74
CA GLY A 305 14.44 2.89 1.66
C GLY A 305 14.87 3.98 0.67
N ARG A 306 16.18 4.29 0.58
CA ARG A 306 16.72 5.26 -0.37
C ARG A 306 16.54 4.79 -1.81
N THR A 307 17.00 3.58 -2.10
CA THR A 307 16.96 3.01 -3.45
C THR A 307 15.52 2.77 -3.90
N ALA A 308 14.65 2.35 -2.98
CA ALA A 308 13.23 2.20 -3.22
C ALA A 308 12.56 3.55 -3.55
N LEU A 309 12.87 4.62 -2.79
CA LEU A 309 12.35 5.96 -3.07
C LEU A 309 12.82 6.47 -4.44
N ALA A 310 14.08 6.26 -4.78
CA ALA A 310 14.62 6.60 -6.09
C ALA A 310 13.89 5.83 -7.21
N PHE A 311 13.68 4.52 -7.02
CA PHE A 311 12.98 3.66 -7.97
C PHE A 311 11.54 4.10 -8.23
N VAL A 312 10.73 4.37 -7.19
CA VAL A 312 9.33 4.76 -7.38
C VAL A 312 9.15 6.18 -7.91
N ARG A 313 10.21 7.00 -7.91
CA ARG A 313 10.23 8.38 -8.42
C ARG A 313 10.78 8.49 -9.85
N GLN A 314 11.39 7.45 -10.40
CA GLN A 314 12.00 7.47 -11.73
C GLN A 314 10.96 7.77 -12.82
N ARG A 315 11.35 8.52 -13.87
CA ARG A 315 10.44 9.00 -14.93
C ARG A 315 10.98 8.80 -16.35
N HIS A 316 12.28 8.70 -16.53
CA HIS A 316 12.92 8.90 -17.82
C HIS A 316 13.09 7.65 -18.68
N GLN A 317 12.75 6.46 -18.19
CA GLN A 317 12.95 5.19 -18.93
C GLN A 317 11.65 4.44 -19.26
N GLU A 318 10.50 4.96 -18.90
CA GLU A 318 9.23 4.36 -19.26
C GLU A 318 8.72 4.96 -20.56
N ALA A 319 8.51 4.10 -21.58
CA ALA A 319 7.97 4.52 -22.87
C ALA A 319 6.57 5.17 -22.73
N GLU A 320 5.85 4.81 -21.68
CA GLU A 320 4.52 5.33 -21.34
C GLU A 320 4.58 6.51 -20.34
N GLY A 321 5.76 7.04 -19.99
CA GLY A 321 5.93 8.19 -19.12
C GLY A 321 5.28 8.02 -17.73
N ASP A 322 4.28 8.85 -17.41
CA ASP A 322 3.60 8.87 -16.11
C ASP A 322 2.80 7.59 -15.81
N LEU A 323 2.29 6.91 -16.84
CA LEU A 323 1.54 5.66 -16.71
C LEU A 323 2.47 4.49 -16.32
N GLY A 324 3.64 4.40 -16.93
CA GLY A 324 4.67 3.40 -16.57
C GLY A 324 5.17 3.56 -15.13
N ARG A 325 5.36 4.81 -14.69
CA ARG A 325 5.68 5.12 -13.29
C ARG A 325 4.60 4.61 -12.33
N SER A 326 3.33 4.83 -12.64
CA SER A 326 2.21 4.36 -11.83
C SER A 326 2.20 2.84 -11.66
N GLN A 327 2.55 2.09 -12.71
CA GLN A 327 2.65 0.63 -12.64
C GLN A 327 3.80 0.17 -11.73
N ASN A 328 4.97 0.82 -11.82
CA ASN A 328 6.11 0.51 -10.95
C ASN A 328 5.83 0.83 -9.48
N GLN A 329 5.14 1.93 -9.20
CA GLN A 329 4.68 2.27 -7.84
C GLN A 329 3.71 1.21 -7.30
N GLN A 330 2.73 0.78 -8.09
CA GLN A 330 1.80 -0.27 -7.68
C GLN A 330 2.51 -1.60 -7.43
N LYS A 331 3.46 -2.00 -8.29
CA LYS A 331 4.27 -3.22 -8.10
C LYS A 331 5.09 -3.14 -6.80
N PHE A 332 5.72 -1.97 -6.54
CA PHE A 332 6.53 -1.77 -5.35
C PHE A 332 5.68 -1.81 -4.07
N LEU A 333 4.58 -1.05 -4.02
CA LEU A 333 3.66 -1.04 -2.86
C LEU A 333 3.14 -2.43 -2.54
N ALA A 334 2.89 -3.18 -3.56
CA ALA A 334 2.49 -4.55 -3.49
C ALA A 334 3.55 -5.44 -2.82
N ALA A 335 4.79 -5.38 -3.28
CA ALA A 335 5.91 -6.13 -2.72
C ALA A 335 6.22 -5.68 -1.27
N LEU A 336 6.07 -4.39 -0.96
CA LEU A 336 6.21 -3.84 0.39
C LEU A 336 5.14 -4.42 1.34
N ALA A 337 3.88 -4.48 0.90
CA ALA A 337 2.79 -5.05 1.69
C ALA A 337 3.03 -6.55 1.97
N ASP A 338 3.49 -7.31 0.97
CA ASP A 338 3.84 -8.72 1.16
C ASP A 338 5.00 -8.89 2.15
N LYS A 339 6.04 -8.08 2.06
CA LYS A 339 7.18 -8.12 2.96
C LYS A 339 6.79 -7.78 4.40
N ALA A 340 5.98 -6.73 4.59
CA ALA A 340 5.49 -6.33 5.91
C ALA A 340 4.62 -7.42 6.58
N ALA A 341 3.87 -8.19 5.79
CA ALA A 341 3.00 -9.26 6.27
C ALA A 341 3.72 -10.60 6.51
N THR A 342 5.06 -10.67 6.38
CA THR A 342 5.78 -11.93 6.59
C THR A 342 5.84 -12.31 8.07
N PRO A 343 5.75 -13.62 8.42
CA PRO A 343 5.91 -14.07 9.81
C PRO A 343 7.25 -13.64 10.44
N GLY A 344 8.32 -13.57 9.64
CA GLY A 344 9.64 -13.13 10.10
C GLY A 344 9.70 -11.65 10.52
N THR A 345 8.81 -10.81 10.01
CA THR A 345 8.64 -9.42 10.45
C THR A 345 7.70 -9.35 11.65
N LEU A 346 6.58 -10.08 11.61
CA LEU A 346 5.50 -9.98 12.61
C LEU A 346 5.81 -10.70 13.94
N LEU A 347 6.68 -11.73 13.93
CA LEU A 347 6.99 -12.53 15.11
C LEU A 347 8.30 -12.11 15.81
N ASP A 348 9.06 -11.19 15.24
CA ASP A 348 10.30 -10.67 15.82
C ASP A 348 10.05 -9.31 16.48
N PRO A 349 9.96 -9.22 17.83
CA PRO A 349 9.70 -7.96 18.52
C PRO A 349 10.75 -6.88 18.22
N SER A 350 12.00 -7.28 17.96
CA SER A 350 13.09 -6.35 17.63
C SER A 350 12.90 -5.68 16.26
N LYS A 351 12.09 -6.25 15.40
CA LYS A 351 11.72 -5.69 14.08
C LYS A 351 10.32 -5.07 14.08
N VAL A 352 9.37 -5.71 14.76
CA VAL A 352 7.97 -5.25 14.80
C VAL A 352 7.86 -3.84 15.37
N TYR A 353 8.46 -3.59 16.54
CA TYR A 353 8.34 -2.27 17.19
C TYR A 353 8.95 -1.14 16.36
N PRO A 354 10.21 -1.22 15.87
CA PRO A 354 10.78 -0.19 15.02
C PRO A 354 10.01 -0.02 13.69
N THR A 355 9.55 -1.13 13.09
CA THR A 355 8.77 -1.08 11.85
C THR A 355 7.44 -0.38 12.05
N MET A 356 6.73 -0.72 13.13
CA MET A 356 5.45 -0.10 13.45
C MET A 356 5.64 1.38 13.78
N SER A 357 6.57 1.74 14.65
CA SER A 357 6.84 3.13 15.00
C SER A 357 7.21 3.96 13.77
N ALA A 358 8.22 3.54 13.00
CA ALA A 358 8.63 4.26 11.78
C ALA A 358 7.51 4.37 10.74
N GLY A 359 6.63 3.36 10.64
CA GLY A 359 5.49 3.38 9.74
C GLY A 359 4.35 4.26 10.24
N LEU A 360 3.99 4.14 11.52
CA LEU A 360 2.82 4.81 12.11
C LEU A 360 3.05 6.31 12.29
N ASP A 361 4.24 6.72 12.80
CA ASP A 361 4.59 8.13 13.02
C ASP A 361 4.56 8.98 11.76
N THR A 362 4.86 8.35 10.63
CA THR A 362 5.04 9.05 9.34
C THR A 362 3.87 8.89 8.38
N LEU A 363 2.94 7.97 8.71
CA LEU A 363 1.71 7.74 7.98
C LEU A 363 0.63 8.70 8.50
N ILE A 364 0.27 9.70 7.69
CA ILE A 364 -0.85 10.59 8.00
C ILE A 364 -2.14 9.90 7.55
N VAL A 365 -3.09 9.74 8.48
CA VAL A 365 -4.36 9.07 8.20
C VAL A 365 -5.56 9.94 8.58
N ASP A 366 -6.75 9.53 8.14
CA ASP A 366 -7.98 10.15 8.60
C ASP A 366 -8.30 9.78 10.05
N LYS A 367 -9.11 10.60 10.71
CA LYS A 367 -9.46 10.45 12.13
C LYS A 367 -10.17 9.14 12.45
N ASP A 368 -10.92 8.60 11.49
CA ASP A 368 -11.68 7.36 11.66
C ASP A 368 -10.84 6.12 11.30
N MET A 369 -9.62 6.32 10.78
CA MET A 369 -8.68 5.24 10.50
C MET A 369 -8.10 4.67 11.80
N GLY A 370 -8.56 3.51 12.22
CA GLY A 370 -7.96 2.72 13.30
C GLY A 370 -7.12 1.57 12.75
N LEU A 371 -6.43 0.85 13.64
CA LEU A 371 -5.65 -0.34 13.26
C LEU A 371 -6.44 -1.40 12.47
N PRO A 372 -7.75 -1.65 12.74
CA PRO A 372 -8.54 -2.57 11.92
C PRO A 372 -8.68 -2.09 10.48
N SER A 373 -8.97 -0.79 10.24
CA SER A 373 -9.07 -0.21 8.89
C SER A 373 -7.73 -0.22 8.16
N LEU A 374 -6.64 0.07 8.88
CA LEU A 374 -5.28 -0.02 8.34
C LEU A 374 -4.91 -1.46 7.95
N THR A 375 -5.26 -2.44 8.79
CA THR A 375 -5.08 -3.87 8.49
C THR A 375 -5.90 -4.29 7.26
N ALA A 376 -7.14 -3.80 7.13
CA ALA A 376 -7.98 -4.06 5.98
C ALA A 376 -7.37 -3.45 4.70
N LEU A 377 -6.82 -2.24 4.79
CA LEU A 377 -6.07 -1.59 3.70
C LEU A 377 -4.91 -2.47 3.21
N PHE A 378 -4.03 -2.93 4.12
CA PHE A 378 -2.90 -3.79 3.76
C PHE A 378 -3.35 -5.13 3.18
N LYS A 379 -4.40 -5.75 3.73
CA LYS A 379 -4.99 -6.98 3.20
C LYS A 379 -5.54 -6.77 1.79
N ALA A 380 -6.23 -5.67 1.54
CA ALA A 380 -6.75 -5.31 0.23
C ALA A 380 -5.60 -5.09 -0.77
N MET A 381 -4.54 -4.39 -0.38
CA MET A 381 -3.33 -4.25 -1.21
C MET A 381 -2.71 -5.62 -1.53
N LYS A 382 -2.58 -6.50 -0.55
CA LYS A 382 -2.08 -7.87 -0.74
C LYS A 382 -2.95 -8.67 -1.71
N ASN A 383 -4.28 -8.57 -1.65
CA ASN A 383 -5.17 -9.24 -2.60
C ASN A 383 -4.88 -8.82 -4.05
N VAL A 384 -4.67 -7.53 -4.27
CA VAL A 384 -4.29 -7.01 -5.61
C VAL A 384 -2.94 -7.56 -6.05
N THR A 385 -1.99 -7.72 -5.12
CA THR A 385 -0.64 -8.22 -5.40
C THR A 385 -0.64 -9.67 -5.78
N SER A 386 -1.36 -10.48 -5.04
CA SER A 386 -1.44 -11.92 -5.25
C SER A 386 -2.28 -12.32 -6.48
N GLY A 387 -2.72 -11.34 -7.30
CA GLY A 387 -3.52 -11.60 -8.50
C GLY A 387 -5.02 -11.79 -8.23
N ASN A 388 -5.45 -11.70 -6.96
CA ASN A 388 -6.85 -11.83 -6.57
C ASN A 388 -7.62 -10.48 -6.64
N GLY A 389 -6.99 -9.43 -7.16
CA GLY A 389 -7.57 -8.11 -7.38
C GLY A 389 -7.19 -7.54 -8.73
N LYS A 390 -7.83 -6.43 -9.10
CA LYS A 390 -7.57 -5.73 -10.35
C LYS A 390 -6.66 -4.53 -10.13
N ARG A 391 -5.73 -4.32 -11.08
CA ARG A 391 -4.91 -3.11 -11.19
C ARG A 391 -5.26 -2.41 -12.48
N LEU A 392 -5.57 -1.13 -12.40
CA LEU A 392 -5.90 -0.32 -13.58
C LEU A 392 -5.49 1.14 -13.37
N ASN A 393 -5.42 1.86 -14.44
CA ASN A 393 -5.39 3.32 -14.43
C ASN A 393 -6.82 3.82 -14.71
N VAL A 394 -7.15 5.05 -14.27
CA VAL A 394 -8.37 5.69 -14.73
C VAL A 394 -8.34 5.73 -16.27
N PRO A 395 -9.47 5.42 -16.96
CA PRO A 395 -9.52 5.48 -18.41
C PRO A 395 -9.15 6.87 -18.95
N VAL A 396 -8.21 6.92 -19.89
CA VAL A 396 -7.61 8.14 -20.44
C VAL A 396 -7.87 8.21 -21.95
N SER A 397 -8.35 9.34 -22.43
CA SER A 397 -8.53 9.63 -23.86
C SER A 397 -7.33 10.37 -24.48
N ASP A 398 -6.59 11.15 -23.68
CA ASP A 398 -5.44 11.92 -24.16
C ASP A 398 -4.44 12.11 -23.01
N THR A 399 -3.18 11.73 -23.22
CA THR A 399 -2.09 11.85 -22.24
C THR A 399 -1.33 13.16 -22.36
N SER A 400 -1.59 13.97 -23.40
CA SER A 400 -0.87 15.19 -23.71
C SER A 400 -1.81 16.39 -24.00
N PHE A 401 -3.01 16.36 -23.41
CA PHE A 401 -4.03 17.37 -23.61
C PHE A 401 -3.53 18.77 -23.27
N ALA A 402 -3.54 19.66 -24.27
CA ALA A 402 -3.08 21.04 -24.10
C ALA A 402 -4.08 21.86 -23.27
N THR A 403 -3.58 22.55 -22.25
CA THR A 403 -4.37 23.42 -21.35
C THR A 403 -3.63 24.72 -21.06
N PRO A 404 -4.33 25.77 -20.56
CA PRO A 404 -3.67 26.99 -20.09
C PRO A 404 -2.63 26.78 -18.99
N LYS A 405 -2.59 25.59 -18.38
CA LYS A 405 -1.64 25.17 -17.33
C LYS A 405 -0.63 24.12 -17.84
N GLY A 406 -0.38 24.09 -19.13
CA GLY A 406 0.50 23.15 -19.79
C GLY A 406 -0.19 21.84 -20.13
N SER A 407 0.60 20.83 -20.54
CA SER A 407 0.10 19.50 -20.88
C SER A 407 -0.54 18.82 -19.67
N ALA A 408 -1.68 18.18 -19.88
CA ALA A 408 -2.46 17.48 -18.85
C ALA A 408 -2.95 16.12 -19.37
N VAL A 409 -3.51 15.30 -18.49
CA VAL A 409 -4.13 14.00 -18.82
C VAL A 409 -5.65 14.19 -18.86
N LYS A 410 -6.25 13.89 -20.01
CA LYS A 410 -7.70 13.95 -20.17
C LYS A 410 -8.30 12.56 -20.01
N TRP A 411 -9.29 12.43 -19.11
CA TRP A 411 -10.00 11.18 -18.92
C TRP A 411 -10.92 10.87 -20.09
N ASP A 412 -11.08 9.60 -20.40
CA ASP A 412 -12.19 9.10 -21.21
C ASP A 412 -13.44 9.09 -20.31
N LEU A 413 -14.21 10.17 -20.36
CA LEU A 413 -15.33 10.38 -19.44
C LEU A 413 -16.42 9.29 -19.51
N PRO A 414 -16.82 8.76 -20.68
CA PRO A 414 -17.78 7.66 -20.76
C PRO A 414 -17.26 6.40 -20.02
N GLN A 415 -16.04 5.96 -20.31
CA GLN A 415 -15.44 4.78 -19.68
C GLN A 415 -15.16 5.02 -18.19
N ALA A 416 -14.62 6.18 -17.83
CA ALA A 416 -14.35 6.55 -16.45
C ALA A 416 -15.63 6.54 -15.59
N LYS A 417 -16.72 7.15 -16.08
CA LYS A 417 -18.02 7.14 -15.39
C LYS A 417 -18.57 5.73 -15.19
N ARG A 418 -18.44 4.88 -16.21
CA ARG A 418 -18.84 3.48 -16.10
C ARG A 418 -18.06 2.77 -15.00
N THR A 419 -16.74 2.89 -15.02
CA THR A 419 -15.85 2.29 -14.02
C THR A 419 -16.14 2.80 -12.61
N PHE A 420 -16.34 4.11 -12.43
CA PHE A 420 -16.69 4.67 -11.12
C PHE A 420 -18.08 4.22 -10.64
N THR A 421 -19.04 4.05 -11.55
CA THR A 421 -20.36 3.50 -11.21
C THR A 421 -20.26 2.04 -10.77
N GLU A 422 -19.45 1.23 -11.47
CA GLU A 422 -19.19 -0.16 -11.11
C GLU A 422 -18.53 -0.27 -9.70
N LEU A 423 -17.57 0.61 -9.40
CA LEU A 423 -16.95 0.67 -8.07
C LEU A 423 -17.94 1.15 -6.99
N ARG A 424 -18.74 2.20 -7.27
CA ARG A 424 -19.72 2.71 -6.31
C ARG A 424 -20.74 1.65 -5.93
N ASP A 425 -21.18 0.86 -6.91
CA ASP A 425 -22.20 -0.17 -6.74
C ASP A 425 -21.57 -1.53 -6.33
N ASP A 426 -20.25 -1.57 -6.06
CA ASP A 426 -19.45 -2.77 -5.79
C ASP A 426 -19.71 -3.89 -6.81
N ARG A 427 -19.67 -3.54 -8.09
CA ARG A 427 -19.80 -4.48 -9.21
C ARG A 427 -18.44 -4.81 -9.80
N PRO A 428 -18.27 -5.99 -10.43
CA PRO A 428 -17.03 -6.32 -11.12
C PRO A 428 -16.70 -5.25 -12.17
N VAL A 429 -15.49 -4.66 -12.06
CA VAL A 429 -15.05 -3.67 -13.05
C VAL A 429 -14.80 -4.35 -14.40
N THR A 430 -15.49 -3.86 -15.42
CA THR A 430 -15.27 -4.26 -16.82
C THR A 430 -14.12 -3.44 -17.38
N LEU A 431 -12.98 -4.10 -17.64
CA LEU A 431 -11.88 -3.43 -18.35
C LEU A 431 -12.31 -3.19 -19.80
N PRO A 432 -11.99 -2.02 -20.38
CA PRO A 432 -12.18 -1.84 -21.80
C PRO A 432 -11.37 -2.91 -22.56
N GLU A 433 -12.00 -3.52 -23.55
CA GLU A 433 -11.24 -4.33 -24.51
C GLU A 433 -10.16 -3.43 -25.12
N LYS A 434 -8.92 -3.94 -25.11
CA LYS A 434 -7.81 -3.22 -25.72
C LYS A 434 -8.12 -3.10 -27.22
N PRO A 435 -8.14 -1.89 -27.80
CA PRO A 435 -8.38 -1.73 -29.24
C PRO A 435 -7.31 -2.43 -30.06
#